data_711e9f7fb9c4bca5bc31e994f9a9a19c
#
_entry.id   711e9f7fb9c4bca5bc31e994f9a9a19c
#
_cell.length_a   1.000
_cell.length_b   1.000
_cell.length_c   1.000
_cell.angle_alpha   90.00
_cell.angle_beta   90.00
_cell.angle_gamma   90.00
#
_symmetry.space_group_name_H-M   'P 1'
#
loop_
_entity.id
_entity.type
_entity.pdbx_description
1 polymer ?
#
loop_
_entity_poly.entity_id
_entity_poly.type
_entity_poly.pdbx_seq_one_letter_code
_entity_poly.pdbx_strand_id
1 'polypeptide(L)'
;MKAKLIEIHIFPKFEAAFKAYPQLPIKRLRYLCELIIQTAKETQGVDKLDLGLKWGEPAFRSNIGSTLRIDWKSKNPEQYALYFQCSSRLIETFRLLYEPKLRFEGNRAIIFKLDQEIPIYELKECIKACLRYHEIKHLEFLGIK
;
A
#
# COMPACT_ATOMS: atom_id res chain seq x y z
N MET A 1 18.57 5.50 -0.61
CA MET A 1 18.52 4.95 0.76
C MET A 1 18.81 3.45 0.71
N LYS A 2 19.57 3.00 1.65
CA LYS A 2 20.00 1.60 1.69
C LYS A 2 18.93 0.72 2.33
N ALA A 3 18.57 -0.37 1.67
CA ALA A 3 17.64 -1.33 2.22
C ALA A 3 18.28 -2.06 3.41
N LYS A 4 17.47 -2.41 4.39
CA LYS A 4 17.88 -3.15 5.57
C LYS A 4 17.11 -4.46 5.69
N LEU A 5 17.57 -5.34 6.54
CA LEU A 5 16.83 -6.56 6.87
C LEU A 5 15.70 -6.20 7.82
N ILE A 6 14.53 -6.75 7.55
CA ILE A 6 13.37 -6.61 8.44
C ILE A 6 12.78 -7.98 8.68
N GLU A 7 12.03 -8.11 9.78
CA GLU A 7 11.33 -9.35 10.06
C GLU A 7 10.02 -9.36 9.28
N ILE A 8 9.84 -10.36 8.41
CA ILE A 8 8.62 -10.51 7.62
C ILE A 8 7.91 -11.77 8.06
N HIS A 9 6.65 -11.63 8.48
CA HIS A 9 5.81 -12.74 8.88
C HIS A 9 4.68 -12.86 7.87
N ILE A 10 4.63 -13.98 7.14
CA ILE A 10 3.60 -14.22 6.13
C ILE A 10 2.63 -15.27 6.67
N PHE A 11 1.38 -14.84 6.90
CA PHE A 11 0.33 -15.75 7.36
C PHE A 11 -0.18 -16.59 6.18
N PRO A 12 -0.51 -17.87 6.39
CA PRO A 12 -0.93 -18.74 5.27
C PRO A 12 -2.07 -18.21 4.44
N LYS A 13 -3.01 -17.49 5.05
CA LYS A 13 -4.17 -16.94 4.33
C LYS A 13 -3.78 -15.86 3.32
N PHE A 14 -2.62 -15.21 3.50
CA PHE A 14 -2.15 -14.18 2.58
C PHE A 14 -1.93 -14.78 1.18
N GLU A 15 -1.17 -15.86 1.10
CA GLU A 15 -0.91 -16.52 -0.19
C GLU A 15 -2.18 -17.13 -0.76
N ALA A 16 -3.05 -17.68 0.09
CA ALA A 16 -4.31 -18.26 -0.35
C ALA A 16 -5.21 -17.22 -1.05
N ALA A 17 -5.21 -15.98 -0.54
CA ALA A 17 -6.00 -14.91 -1.14
C ALA A 17 -5.57 -14.59 -2.57
N PHE A 18 -4.26 -14.65 -2.85
CA PHE A 18 -3.76 -14.36 -4.20
C PHE A 18 -4.25 -15.38 -5.23
N LYS A 19 -4.43 -16.63 -4.83
CA LYS A 19 -4.85 -17.68 -5.76
C LYS A 19 -6.25 -17.46 -6.32
N ALA A 20 -7.06 -16.61 -5.67
CA ALA A 20 -8.42 -16.33 -6.11
C ALA A 20 -8.49 -15.26 -7.20
N TYR A 21 -7.41 -14.53 -7.45
CA TYR A 21 -7.43 -13.47 -8.45
C TYR A 21 -7.21 -13.99 -9.86
N PRO A 22 -7.83 -13.34 -10.88
CA PRO A 22 -7.56 -13.66 -12.27
C PRO A 22 -6.11 -13.40 -12.66
N GLN A 23 -5.69 -13.95 -13.79
CA GLN A 23 -4.28 -13.98 -14.21
C GLN A 23 -3.60 -12.60 -14.30
N LEU A 24 -4.24 -11.62 -14.94
CA LEU A 24 -3.63 -10.30 -15.06
C LEU A 24 -3.68 -9.50 -13.76
N PRO A 25 -4.83 -9.44 -13.06
CA PRO A 25 -4.87 -8.78 -11.75
C PRO A 25 -3.85 -9.35 -10.76
N ILE A 26 -3.66 -10.67 -10.71
CA ILE A 26 -2.71 -11.24 -9.75
C ILE A 26 -1.28 -10.76 -10.02
N LYS A 27 -0.90 -10.58 -11.28
CA LYS A 27 0.43 -10.07 -11.62
C LYS A 27 0.61 -8.64 -11.11
N ARG A 28 -0.40 -7.79 -11.27
CA ARG A 28 -0.37 -6.42 -10.80
C ARG A 28 -0.31 -6.34 -9.29
N LEU A 29 -1.10 -7.16 -8.61
CA LEU A 29 -1.12 -7.19 -7.15
C LEU A 29 0.20 -7.74 -6.57
N ARG A 30 0.80 -8.72 -7.22
CA ARG A 30 2.11 -9.22 -6.77
C ARG A 30 3.19 -8.17 -6.95
N TYR A 31 3.12 -7.37 -8.00
CA TYR A 31 4.05 -6.26 -8.17
C TYR A 31 3.89 -5.24 -7.05
N LEU A 32 2.64 -4.89 -6.69
CA LEU A 32 2.40 -4.01 -5.54
C LEU A 32 2.94 -4.61 -4.25
N CYS A 33 2.75 -5.90 -4.05
CA CYS A 33 3.26 -6.60 -2.88
C CYS A 33 4.78 -6.45 -2.78
N GLU A 34 5.49 -6.68 -3.88
CA GLU A 34 6.95 -6.54 -3.92
C GLU A 34 7.37 -5.09 -3.63
N LEU A 35 6.65 -4.13 -4.20
CA LEU A 35 6.93 -2.72 -3.99
C LEU A 35 6.73 -2.32 -2.53
N ILE A 36 5.68 -2.83 -1.90
CA ILE A 36 5.42 -2.56 -0.48
C ILE A 36 6.53 -3.14 0.39
N ILE A 37 6.93 -4.38 0.13
CA ILE A 37 8.01 -5.03 0.89
C ILE A 37 9.32 -4.27 0.70
N GLN A 38 9.64 -3.91 -0.53
CA GLN A 38 10.86 -3.15 -0.81
C GLN A 38 10.86 -1.81 -0.10
N THR A 39 9.74 -1.11 -0.14
CA THR A 39 9.60 0.19 0.53
C THR A 39 9.74 0.04 2.04
N ALA A 40 9.18 -1.03 2.62
CA ALA A 40 9.34 -1.31 4.05
C ALA A 40 10.81 -1.47 4.42
N LYS A 41 11.58 -2.17 3.60
CA LYS A 41 13.00 -2.38 3.85
C LYS A 41 13.80 -1.08 3.75
N GLU A 42 13.29 -0.10 3.01
CA GLU A 42 13.94 1.21 2.82
C GLU A 42 13.46 2.25 3.82
N THR A 43 12.50 1.91 4.66
CA THR A 43 11.87 2.88 5.56
C THR A 43 12.44 2.79 6.96
N GLN A 44 13.01 3.90 7.42
CA GLN A 44 13.57 3.97 8.77
C GLN A 44 12.48 3.76 9.82
N GLY A 45 12.78 2.95 10.83
CA GLY A 45 11.85 2.65 11.92
C GLY A 45 10.94 1.48 11.66
N VAL A 46 10.81 1.02 10.42
CA VAL A 46 10.05 -0.17 10.09
C VAL A 46 10.96 -1.39 10.23
N ASP A 47 10.74 -2.17 11.28
CA ASP A 47 11.56 -3.34 11.59
C ASP A 47 10.83 -4.65 11.34
N LYS A 48 9.51 -4.59 11.20
CA LYS A 48 8.66 -5.76 11.08
C LYS A 48 7.51 -5.48 10.14
N LEU A 49 7.15 -6.49 9.33
CA LEU A 49 6.02 -6.40 8.41
C LEU A 49 5.24 -7.72 8.46
N ASP A 50 3.98 -7.64 8.84
CA ASP A 50 3.07 -8.77 8.82
C ASP A 50 2.24 -8.74 7.53
N LEU A 51 2.22 -9.86 6.81
CA LEU A 51 1.43 -10.04 5.60
C LEU A 51 0.29 -11.02 5.93
N GLY A 52 -0.93 -10.50 5.99
CA GLY A 52 -2.11 -11.28 6.38
C GLY A 52 -3.33 -10.83 5.59
N LEU A 53 -4.49 -10.96 6.20
CA LEU A 53 -5.75 -10.52 5.58
C LEU A 53 -6.47 -9.54 6.49
N LYS A 54 -7.19 -8.60 5.87
CA LYS A 54 -8.16 -7.76 6.54
C LYS A 54 -9.32 -7.56 5.58
N TRP A 55 -10.53 -7.82 6.06
CA TRP A 55 -11.73 -7.78 5.21
C TRP A 55 -11.62 -8.72 4.00
N GLY A 56 -10.89 -9.83 4.14
CA GLY A 56 -10.65 -10.79 3.06
C GLY A 56 -9.62 -10.35 2.03
N GLU A 57 -8.96 -9.22 2.23
CA GLU A 57 -8.01 -8.64 1.29
C GLU A 57 -6.58 -8.76 1.79
N PRO A 58 -5.61 -8.98 0.89
CA PRO A 58 -4.20 -8.98 1.30
C PRO A 58 -3.86 -7.69 2.03
N ALA A 59 -3.31 -7.82 3.23
CA ALA A 59 -3.06 -6.70 4.12
C ALA A 59 -1.63 -6.72 4.64
N PHE A 60 -1.07 -5.52 4.81
CA PHE A 60 0.30 -5.30 5.25
C PHE A 60 0.28 -4.42 6.48
N ARG A 61 0.99 -4.83 7.52
CA ARG A 61 1.02 -4.10 8.78
C ARG A 61 2.43 -4.07 9.34
N SER A 62 2.97 -2.86 9.51
CA SER A 62 4.27 -2.70 10.15
C SER A 62 4.12 -2.53 11.65
N ASN A 63 5.27 -2.46 12.35
CA ASN A 63 5.30 -2.22 13.80
C ASN A 63 4.84 -0.80 14.19
N ILE A 64 4.90 0.17 13.26
CA ILE A 64 4.62 1.58 13.58
C ILE A 64 3.64 2.25 12.62
N GLY A 65 3.00 1.47 11.76
CA GLY A 65 2.15 2.04 10.71
C GLY A 65 0.69 1.69 10.80
N SER A 66 -0.05 2.28 9.87
CA SER A 66 -1.45 1.96 9.62
C SER A 66 -1.52 0.76 8.66
N THR A 67 -2.63 0.04 8.69
CA THR A 67 -2.80 -1.13 7.81
C THR A 67 -2.98 -0.68 6.36
N LEU A 68 -2.27 -1.33 5.46
CA LEU A 68 -2.37 -1.13 4.02
C LEU A 68 -2.93 -2.40 3.40
N ARG A 69 -3.91 -2.26 2.51
CA ARG A 69 -4.52 -3.40 1.82
C ARG A 69 -4.42 -3.21 0.32
N ILE A 70 -4.42 -4.32 -0.40
CA ILE A 70 -4.47 -4.31 -1.86
C ILE A 70 -5.59 -5.24 -2.31
N ASP A 71 -6.26 -4.90 -3.42
CA ASP A 71 -7.34 -5.74 -3.92
C ASP A 71 -7.68 -5.43 -5.37
N TRP A 72 -8.27 -6.42 -6.01
CA TRP A 72 -8.94 -6.31 -7.30
C TRP A 72 -10.37 -6.79 -7.09
N LYS A 73 -11.35 -6.06 -7.63
CA LYS A 73 -12.77 -6.40 -7.46
C LYS A 73 -13.42 -6.68 -8.80
N SER A 74 -14.19 -7.76 -8.86
CA SER A 74 -14.89 -8.15 -10.09
C SER A 74 -15.90 -7.10 -10.57
N LYS A 75 -16.37 -6.23 -9.67
CA LYS A 75 -17.25 -5.11 -10.03
C LYS A 75 -16.58 -4.09 -10.92
N ASN A 76 -15.27 -3.95 -10.81
CA ASN A 76 -14.47 -3.01 -11.59
C ASN A 76 -13.24 -3.76 -12.13
N PRO A 77 -13.46 -4.66 -13.11
CA PRO A 77 -12.44 -5.64 -13.49
C PRO A 77 -11.20 -5.04 -14.17
N GLU A 78 -11.27 -3.78 -14.59
CA GLU A 78 -10.17 -3.13 -15.31
C GLU A 78 -9.23 -2.35 -14.40
N GLN A 79 -9.46 -2.41 -13.09
CA GLN A 79 -8.66 -1.66 -12.13
C GLN A 79 -8.30 -2.49 -10.92
N TYR A 80 -7.31 -2.00 -10.16
CA TYR A 80 -6.92 -2.55 -8.87
C TYR A 80 -6.52 -1.39 -7.97
N ALA A 81 -6.37 -1.64 -6.68
CA ALA A 81 -6.23 -0.53 -5.73
C ALA A 81 -5.37 -0.85 -4.53
N LEU A 82 -4.81 0.22 -3.96
CA LEU A 82 -4.31 0.23 -2.58
C LEU A 82 -5.35 0.91 -1.71
N TYR A 83 -5.64 0.31 -0.55
CA TYR A 83 -6.60 0.85 0.41
C TYR A 83 -5.89 1.25 1.69
N PHE A 84 -6.27 2.42 2.20
CA PHE A 84 -5.72 3.01 3.41
C PHE A 84 -6.84 3.20 4.43
N GLN A 85 -6.48 3.36 5.69
CA GLN A 85 -7.47 3.60 6.74
C GLN A 85 -8.20 4.91 6.47
N CYS A 86 -9.53 4.86 6.31
CA CYS A 86 -10.32 6.03 5.92
C CYS A 86 -10.36 7.12 7.00
N SER A 87 -10.16 6.76 8.27
CA SER A 87 -10.11 7.73 9.36
C SER A 87 -8.74 8.36 9.54
N SER A 88 -7.74 7.97 8.74
CA SER A 88 -6.41 8.54 8.79
C SER A 88 -6.33 9.79 7.92
N ARG A 89 -5.20 10.49 8.03
CA ARG A 89 -4.92 11.66 7.19
C ARG A 89 -4.22 11.31 5.89
N LEU A 90 -4.09 10.02 5.60
CA LEU A 90 -3.26 9.56 4.49
C LEU A 90 -3.77 10.03 3.13
N ILE A 91 -4.99 9.62 2.74
CA ILE A 91 -5.48 9.93 1.39
C ILE A 91 -5.65 11.43 1.16
N GLU A 92 -6.16 12.18 2.13
CA GLU A 92 -6.32 13.63 1.93
C GLU A 92 -4.97 14.30 1.67
N THR A 93 -3.92 13.87 2.38
CA THR A 93 -2.58 14.40 2.18
C THR A 93 -2.03 14.01 0.82
N PHE A 94 -2.17 12.74 0.44
CA PHE A 94 -1.68 12.28 -0.87
C PHE A 94 -2.38 12.98 -2.03
N ARG A 95 -3.69 13.23 -1.87
CA ARG A 95 -4.45 13.95 -2.91
C ARG A 95 -3.90 15.35 -3.10
N LEU A 96 -3.62 16.06 -2.01
CA LEU A 96 -3.06 17.39 -2.08
C LEU A 96 -1.69 17.42 -2.77
N LEU A 97 -0.87 16.40 -2.51
CA LEU A 97 0.50 16.37 -3.01
C LEU A 97 0.64 15.79 -4.42
N TYR A 98 -0.21 14.83 -4.79
CA TYR A 98 0.06 14.01 -5.97
C TYR A 98 -1.04 13.95 -7.02
N GLU A 99 -2.20 14.56 -6.80
CA GLU A 99 -3.22 14.63 -7.84
C GLU A 99 -2.80 15.65 -8.92
N PRO A 100 -2.93 15.35 -10.21
CA PRO A 100 -3.60 14.19 -10.82
C PRO A 100 -2.68 13.00 -11.12
N LYS A 101 -1.44 13.02 -10.69
CA LYS A 101 -0.48 11.96 -10.98
C LYS A 101 -0.93 10.61 -10.44
N LEU A 102 -1.56 10.61 -9.25
CA LEU A 102 -2.25 9.46 -8.69
C LEU A 102 -3.73 9.72 -8.71
N ARG A 103 -4.53 8.68 -8.91
CA ARG A 103 -5.98 8.77 -8.91
C ARG A 103 -6.53 8.19 -7.60
N PHE A 104 -7.41 8.95 -6.97
CA PHE A 104 -7.93 8.59 -5.64
C PHE A 104 -9.43 8.34 -5.71
N GLU A 105 -9.90 7.46 -4.82
CA GLU A 105 -11.32 7.17 -4.64
C GLU A 105 -11.69 7.35 -3.18
N GLY A 106 -12.58 8.30 -2.90
CA GLY A 106 -12.98 8.62 -1.54
C GLY A 106 -11.78 8.99 -0.68
N ASN A 107 -11.84 8.62 0.59
CA ASN A 107 -10.77 8.87 1.55
C ASN A 107 -9.94 7.62 1.84
N ARG A 108 -9.98 6.61 0.97
CA ARG A 108 -9.36 5.35 1.32
C ARG A 108 -8.59 4.64 0.22
N ALA A 109 -8.68 5.07 -1.03
CA ALA A 109 -8.08 4.29 -2.10
C ALA A 109 -7.26 5.09 -3.10
N ILE A 110 -6.15 4.49 -3.55
CA ILE A 110 -5.43 4.89 -4.75
C ILE A 110 -5.76 3.83 -5.79
N ILE A 111 -6.26 4.28 -6.95
CA ILE A 111 -6.76 3.40 -8.01
C ILE A 111 -5.80 3.38 -9.19
N PHE A 112 -5.54 2.18 -9.72
CA PHE A 112 -4.75 2.01 -10.95
C PHE A 112 -5.52 1.19 -11.97
N LYS A 113 -5.36 1.53 -13.24
CA LYS A 113 -5.85 0.67 -14.32
C LYS A 113 -4.86 -0.48 -14.52
N LEU A 114 -5.35 -1.64 -14.97
CA LEU A 114 -4.49 -2.81 -15.17
C LEU A 114 -3.37 -2.56 -16.18
N ASP A 115 -3.61 -1.70 -17.18
CA ASP A 115 -2.66 -1.36 -18.23
C ASP A 115 -1.86 -0.08 -17.96
N GLN A 116 -2.06 0.52 -16.78
CA GLN A 116 -1.42 1.78 -16.43
C GLN A 116 0.00 1.54 -15.89
N GLU A 117 0.92 2.41 -16.31
CA GLU A 117 2.24 2.47 -15.71
C GLU A 117 2.13 3.18 -14.35
N ILE A 118 2.75 2.59 -13.32
CA ILE A 118 2.66 3.12 -11.96
C ILE A 118 3.71 4.22 -11.77
N PRO A 119 3.33 5.40 -11.24
CA PRO A 119 4.30 6.40 -10.84
C PRO A 119 4.98 5.95 -9.54
N ILE A 120 6.07 5.21 -9.69
CA ILE A 120 6.73 4.50 -8.59
C ILE A 120 7.21 5.42 -7.47
N TYR A 121 7.83 6.55 -7.82
CA TYR A 121 8.35 7.46 -6.79
C TYR A 121 7.23 7.94 -5.86
N GLU A 122 6.14 8.45 -6.45
CA GLU A 122 5.02 8.99 -5.69
C GLU A 122 4.34 7.89 -4.87
N LEU A 123 4.17 6.72 -5.48
CA LEU A 123 3.54 5.61 -4.78
C LEU A 123 4.38 5.13 -3.60
N LYS A 124 5.70 5.06 -3.76
CA LYS A 124 6.57 4.68 -2.67
C LYS A 124 6.50 5.66 -1.50
N GLU A 125 6.38 6.96 -1.79
CA GLU A 125 6.20 7.96 -0.72
C GLU A 125 4.89 7.75 0.04
N CYS A 126 3.83 7.38 -0.67
CA CYS A 126 2.55 7.06 -0.05
C CYS A 126 2.64 5.80 0.83
N ILE A 127 3.27 4.76 0.31
CA ILE A 127 3.46 3.51 1.06
C ILE A 127 4.30 3.77 2.31
N LYS A 128 5.39 4.51 2.16
CA LYS A 128 6.28 4.86 3.28
C LYS A 128 5.53 5.59 4.39
N ALA A 129 4.71 6.57 4.02
CA ALA A 129 3.92 7.32 5.00
C ALA A 129 2.94 6.41 5.74
N CYS A 130 2.30 5.48 5.03
CA CYS A 130 1.40 4.52 5.64
C CYS A 130 2.13 3.61 6.63
N LEU A 131 3.29 3.10 6.23
CA LEU A 131 4.07 2.18 7.07
C LEU A 131 4.67 2.84 8.31
N ARG A 132 4.74 4.17 8.33
CA ARG A 132 5.23 4.94 9.48
C ARG A 132 4.16 5.80 10.13
N TYR A 133 2.91 5.59 9.79
CA TYR A 133 1.84 6.55 10.08
C TYR A 133 1.79 7.02 11.54
N HIS A 134 1.91 6.11 12.50
CA HIS A 134 1.80 6.49 13.91
C HIS A 134 2.96 7.35 14.40
N GLU A 135 4.08 7.34 13.71
CA GLU A 135 5.22 8.21 14.04
C GLU A 135 5.16 9.56 13.35
N ILE A 136 4.45 9.68 12.21
CA ILE A 136 4.50 10.89 11.39
C ILE A 136 3.15 11.59 11.25
N LYS A 137 2.09 11.04 11.82
CA LYS A 137 0.73 11.57 11.64
C LYS A 137 0.55 12.99 12.15
N HIS A 138 1.40 13.45 13.07
CA HIS A 138 1.36 14.79 13.62
C HIS A 138 2.12 15.82 12.78
N LEU A 139 2.88 15.38 11.78
CA LEU A 139 3.67 16.26 10.95
C LEU A 139 2.84 16.88 9.83
N GLU A 140 3.20 18.10 9.44
CA GLU A 140 2.58 18.74 8.29
C GLU A 140 2.86 17.95 7.03
N PHE A 141 1.83 17.68 6.23
CA PHE A 141 1.88 16.83 5.05
C PHE A 141 2.53 15.46 5.34
N LEU A 142 2.35 14.93 6.57
CA LEU A 142 2.92 13.66 7.01
C LEU A 142 4.44 13.59 6.82
N GLY A 143 5.09 14.73 6.84
CA GLY A 143 6.54 14.81 6.64
C GLY A 143 7.00 14.61 5.20
N ILE A 144 6.09 14.50 4.25
CA ILE A 144 6.41 14.37 2.83
C ILE A 144 6.78 15.73 2.25
N LYS A 145 7.85 15.79 1.50
CA LYS A 145 8.35 17.04 0.92
C LYS A 145 8.08 17.14 -0.58
#